data_c1a0633c4f225ca7e41e1d6d9305e77d
#
_entry.id   c1a0633c4f225ca7e41e1d6d9305e77d
#
_cell.length_a   1.000
_cell.length_b   1.000
_cell.length_c   1.000
_cell.angle_alpha   90.00
_cell.angle_beta   90.00
_cell.angle_gamma   90.00
#
_symmetry.space_group_name_H-M   'P 1'
#
loop_
_entity.id
_entity.type
_entity.pdbx_description
1 polymer ?
#
loop_
_entity_poly.entity_id
_entity_poly.type
_entity_poly.pdbx_seq_one_letter_code
_entity_poly.pdbx_strand_id
1 'polypeptide(L)'
;LAAGSVLGLYRYPVKSMGGEEVEQVYVGADGFEGDRVYAVLDLETGTAASAKNMARFGRLLDVKASLSSDGLHLVFPDGRRCGLSEAAAILSSYLGRRVVLVRNGGKALRYIGLDVGYEAGSTTYFEKQGTTRAGSFHDSAPVHIMTAETLKANGIGIDGLCRFRPNLLIDFDGELSPGTVFEVGGVALRVTKPTKRCIMVTLPQQTLAFNPEILKNLRQRHGGVAGFYAEVVREGWITVGDRLKIYST
;
A
#
# COMPACT_ATOMS: atom_id res chain seq x y z
N LEU A 1 24.02 8.51 16.48
CA LEU A 1 22.60 8.44 16.17
C LEU A 1 22.39 9.07 14.79
N ALA A 2 22.01 8.28 13.80
CA ALA A 2 21.61 8.81 12.50
C ALA A 2 20.33 9.64 12.67
N ALA A 3 20.29 10.82 12.07
CA ALA A 3 19.15 11.73 12.15
C ALA A 3 18.25 11.49 10.94
N GLY A 4 16.95 11.51 11.18
CA GLY A 4 15.94 11.43 10.13
C GLY A 4 14.62 11.96 10.64
N SER A 5 13.67 12.17 9.75
CA SER A 5 12.34 12.67 10.11
C SER A 5 11.24 12.06 9.22
N VAL A 6 10.01 12.12 9.72
CA VAL A 6 8.82 11.75 8.96
C VAL A 6 8.50 12.85 7.96
N LEU A 7 8.50 12.51 6.68
CA LEU A 7 8.10 13.40 5.59
C LEU A 7 6.63 13.29 5.23
N GLY A 8 6.02 12.12 5.45
CA GLY A 8 4.62 11.90 5.14
C GLY A 8 4.08 10.59 5.70
N LEU A 9 2.80 10.60 6.00
CA LEU A 9 2.04 9.46 6.52
C LEU A 9 0.87 9.19 5.58
N TYR A 10 0.73 7.94 5.15
CA TYR A 10 -0.26 7.54 4.15
C TYR A 10 -1.08 6.35 4.64
N ARG A 11 -2.38 6.48 4.53
CA ARG A 11 -3.34 5.44 4.91
C ARG A 11 -4.16 5.03 3.67
N TYR A 12 -4.39 3.75 3.52
CA TYR A 12 -5.15 3.16 2.40
C TYR A 12 -6.30 2.34 2.96
N PRO A 13 -7.44 2.95 3.29
CA PRO A 13 -8.53 2.26 4.00
C PRO A 13 -9.03 1.02 3.29
N VAL A 14 -9.03 1.03 1.95
CA VAL A 14 -9.53 -0.08 1.13
C VAL A 14 -8.39 -0.72 0.33
N LYS A 15 -8.30 -2.05 0.39
CA LYS A 15 -7.37 -2.82 -0.43
C LYS A 15 -7.51 -2.47 -1.90
N SER A 16 -6.37 -2.24 -2.58
CA SER A 16 -6.28 -1.91 -4.02
C SER A 16 -6.85 -0.55 -4.47
N MET A 17 -7.35 0.28 -3.55
CA MET A 17 -7.76 1.66 -3.87
C MET A 17 -6.66 2.67 -3.55
N GLY A 18 -6.73 3.86 -4.13
CA GLY A 18 -5.96 5.02 -3.70
C GLY A 18 -6.22 5.33 -2.23
N GLY A 19 -5.26 5.98 -1.59
CA GLY A 19 -5.32 6.32 -0.17
C GLY A 19 -5.40 7.82 0.07
N GLU A 20 -5.12 8.18 1.30
CA GLU A 20 -5.09 9.53 1.82
C GLU A 20 -3.77 9.81 2.53
N GLU A 21 -3.37 11.05 2.56
CA GLU A 21 -2.30 11.57 3.41
C GLU A 21 -2.91 12.04 4.74
N VAL A 22 -2.23 11.76 5.83
CA VAL A 22 -2.67 12.15 7.17
C VAL A 22 -1.53 12.82 7.93
N GLU A 23 -1.87 13.81 8.75
CA GLU A 23 -0.88 14.53 9.56
C GLU A 23 -0.41 13.73 10.77
N GLN A 24 -1.30 12.88 11.30
CA GLN A 24 -1.05 12.05 12.47
C GLN A 24 -1.82 10.75 12.38
N VAL A 25 -1.27 9.66 12.92
CA VAL A 25 -1.95 8.37 12.95
C VAL A 25 -1.52 7.56 14.18
N TYR A 26 -2.47 6.83 14.77
CA TYR A 26 -2.15 5.78 15.74
C TYR A 26 -1.66 4.53 15.00
N VAL A 27 -0.59 3.93 15.50
CA VAL A 27 -0.01 2.69 14.97
C VAL A 27 -0.17 1.61 16.02
N GLY A 28 -1.10 0.69 15.78
CA GLY A 28 -1.34 -0.48 16.61
C GLY A 28 -0.59 -1.71 16.10
N ALA A 29 -0.79 -2.86 16.74
CA ALA A 29 -0.12 -4.13 16.39
C ALA A 29 -0.30 -4.53 14.92
N ASP A 30 -1.43 -4.21 14.31
CA ASP A 30 -1.76 -4.50 12.90
C ASP A 30 -1.35 -3.37 11.93
N GLY A 31 -0.60 -2.35 12.38
CA GLY A 31 -0.14 -1.22 11.60
C GLY A 31 -0.94 0.05 11.82
N PHE A 32 -0.99 0.91 10.81
CA PHE A 32 -1.69 2.19 10.87
C PHE A 32 -3.20 1.99 11.08
N GLU A 33 -3.77 2.67 12.07
CA GLU A 33 -5.21 2.59 12.34
C GLU A 33 -6.01 2.99 11.10
N GLY A 34 -6.95 2.13 10.72
CA GLY A 34 -7.78 2.31 9.52
C GLY A 34 -7.12 1.88 8.21
N ASP A 35 -5.87 1.43 8.20
CA ASP A 35 -5.19 0.99 6.98
C ASP A 35 -5.61 -0.41 6.57
N ARG A 36 -6.07 -0.58 5.30
CA ARG A 36 -6.55 -1.85 4.70
C ARG A 36 -7.57 -2.60 5.57
N VAL A 37 -8.45 -1.85 6.25
CA VAL A 37 -9.53 -2.44 7.04
C VAL A 37 -10.71 -2.87 6.19
N TYR A 38 -10.78 -2.42 4.93
CA TYR A 38 -11.79 -2.82 3.97
C TYR A 38 -11.19 -3.51 2.74
N ALA A 39 -11.98 -4.39 2.13
CA ALA A 39 -11.70 -4.96 0.81
C ALA A 39 -13.00 -5.05 0.00
N VAL A 40 -12.86 -4.99 -1.32
CA VAL A 40 -13.95 -5.30 -2.24
C VAL A 40 -13.98 -6.82 -2.43
N LEU A 41 -15.10 -7.46 -2.14
CA LEU A 41 -15.34 -8.89 -2.36
C LEU A 41 -16.11 -9.08 -3.66
N ASP A 42 -15.57 -9.84 -4.58
CA ASP A 42 -16.26 -10.27 -5.80
C ASP A 42 -17.23 -11.40 -5.46
N LEU A 43 -18.52 -11.18 -5.68
CA LEU A 43 -19.57 -12.15 -5.34
C LEU A 43 -19.63 -13.35 -6.31
N GLU A 44 -19.02 -13.22 -7.49
CA GLU A 44 -18.96 -14.33 -8.46
C GLU A 44 -17.88 -15.36 -8.10
N THR A 45 -16.74 -14.88 -7.58
CA THR A 45 -15.59 -15.73 -7.27
C THR A 45 -15.40 -16.00 -5.77
N GLY A 46 -16.06 -15.22 -4.90
CA GLY A 46 -15.86 -15.26 -3.46
C GLY A 46 -14.46 -14.80 -3.02
N THR A 47 -13.73 -14.07 -3.88
CA THR A 47 -12.37 -13.61 -3.58
C THR A 47 -12.30 -12.10 -3.40
N ALA A 48 -11.30 -11.63 -2.65
CA ALA A 48 -11.03 -10.21 -2.57
C ALA A 48 -10.53 -9.68 -3.92
N ALA A 49 -11.12 -8.58 -4.39
CA ALA A 49 -10.68 -7.89 -5.57
C ALA A 49 -9.25 -7.38 -5.39
N SER A 50 -8.41 -7.64 -6.38
CA SER A 50 -7.04 -7.16 -6.41
C SER A 50 -6.78 -6.44 -7.72
N ALA A 51 -6.28 -5.22 -7.66
CA ALA A 51 -5.88 -4.46 -8.84
C ALA A 51 -4.77 -5.14 -9.65
N LYS A 52 -4.07 -6.13 -9.08
CA LYS A 52 -3.17 -7.02 -9.83
C LYS A 52 -3.90 -7.81 -10.92
N ASN A 53 -5.19 -8.07 -10.77
CA ASN A 53 -6.06 -8.54 -11.85
C ASN A 53 -6.59 -7.33 -12.63
N MET A 54 -5.75 -6.83 -13.53
CA MET A 54 -5.95 -5.57 -14.24
C MET A 54 -7.27 -5.53 -15.03
N ALA A 55 -7.59 -6.63 -15.71
CA ALA A 55 -8.80 -6.71 -16.56
C ALA A 55 -10.10 -6.58 -15.74
N ARG A 56 -10.11 -7.08 -14.51
CA ARG A 56 -11.30 -7.08 -13.65
C ARG A 56 -11.34 -5.91 -12.67
N PHE A 57 -10.19 -5.59 -12.06
CA PHE A 57 -10.14 -4.74 -10.88
C PHE A 57 -9.06 -3.64 -10.94
N GLY A 58 -8.36 -3.48 -12.08
CA GLY A 58 -7.33 -2.45 -12.23
C GLY A 58 -7.87 -1.04 -11.93
N ARG A 59 -9.11 -0.76 -12.33
CA ARG A 59 -9.79 0.53 -12.10
C ARG A 59 -9.99 0.88 -10.61
N LEU A 60 -9.84 -0.07 -9.68
CA LEU A 60 -9.89 0.25 -8.25
C LEU A 60 -8.80 1.24 -7.82
N LEU A 61 -7.64 1.25 -8.50
CA LEU A 61 -6.55 2.18 -8.21
C LEU A 61 -6.93 3.65 -8.47
N ASP A 62 -7.94 3.90 -9.30
CA ASP A 62 -8.42 5.24 -9.61
C ASP A 62 -9.43 5.77 -8.58
N VAL A 63 -9.99 4.89 -7.74
CA VAL A 63 -10.91 5.27 -6.66
C VAL A 63 -10.09 5.64 -5.43
N LYS A 64 -10.26 6.85 -4.90
CA LYS A 64 -9.66 7.28 -3.65
C LYS A 64 -10.54 6.88 -2.47
N ALA A 65 -9.92 6.35 -1.42
CA ALA A 65 -10.58 6.02 -0.17
C ALA A 65 -9.98 6.83 0.97
N SER A 66 -10.84 7.38 1.82
CA SER A 66 -10.45 8.09 3.04
C SER A 66 -11.33 7.69 4.21
N LEU A 67 -10.82 7.86 5.42
CA LEU A 67 -11.56 7.63 6.67
C LEU A 67 -11.59 8.91 7.51
N SER A 68 -12.78 9.28 7.95
CA SER A 68 -13.01 10.36 8.88
C SER A 68 -13.90 9.89 10.06
N SER A 69 -14.27 10.79 10.95
CA SER A 69 -15.11 10.47 12.11
C SER A 69 -16.51 9.95 11.75
N ASP A 70 -17.03 10.33 10.57
CA ASP A 70 -18.32 9.90 10.02
C ASP A 70 -18.22 8.63 9.16
N GLY A 71 -17.01 8.08 8.96
CA GLY A 71 -16.80 6.78 8.34
C GLY A 71 -15.94 6.78 7.06
N LEU A 72 -16.19 5.77 6.23
CA LEU A 72 -15.48 5.58 4.95
C LEU A 72 -16.10 6.45 3.86
N HIS A 73 -15.23 7.14 3.12
CA HIS A 73 -15.58 7.91 1.93
C HIS A 73 -14.82 7.40 0.72
N LEU A 74 -15.52 7.23 -0.39
CA LEU A 74 -14.95 6.88 -1.69
C LEU A 74 -15.16 8.04 -2.66
N VAL A 75 -14.13 8.35 -3.44
CA VAL A 75 -14.17 9.36 -4.51
C VAL A 75 -13.74 8.71 -5.81
N PHE A 76 -14.62 8.72 -6.80
CA PHE A 76 -14.43 8.12 -8.12
C PHE A 76 -13.80 9.13 -9.09
N PRO A 77 -13.19 8.67 -10.21
CA PRO A 77 -12.56 9.56 -11.20
C PRO A 77 -13.51 10.58 -11.83
N ASP A 78 -14.80 10.26 -11.91
CA ASP A 78 -15.85 11.13 -12.45
C ASP A 78 -16.39 12.14 -11.43
N GLY A 79 -15.77 12.22 -10.25
CA GLY A 79 -16.14 13.12 -9.16
C GLY A 79 -17.28 12.62 -8.27
N ARG A 80 -17.90 11.48 -8.58
CA ARG A 80 -18.90 10.86 -7.67
C ARG A 80 -18.26 10.54 -6.33
N ARG A 81 -19.06 10.74 -5.27
CA ARG A 81 -18.67 10.43 -3.90
C ARG A 81 -19.72 9.54 -3.25
N CYS A 82 -19.30 8.62 -2.40
CA CYS A 82 -20.23 7.82 -1.62
C CYS A 82 -19.62 7.38 -0.29
N GLY A 83 -20.51 7.09 0.67
CA GLY A 83 -20.16 6.43 1.92
C GLY A 83 -20.30 4.91 1.84
N LEU A 84 -20.14 4.26 2.99
CA LEU A 84 -20.17 2.79 3.08
C LEU A 84 -21.50 2.18 2.61
N SER A 85 -22.63 2.81 2.91
CA SER A 85 -23.96 2.31 2.59
C SER A 85 -24.24 2.19 1.08
N GLU A 86 -23.64 3.08 0.29
CA GLU A 86 -23.86 3.16 -1.16
C GLU A 86 -22.75 2.47 -1.96
N ALA A 87 -21.62 2.18 -1.28
CA ALA A 87 -20.39 1.70 -1.92
C ALA A 87 -20.60 0.43 -2.76
N ALA A 88 -21.40 -0.53 -2.29
CA ALA A 88 -21.63 -1.79 -3.00
C ALA A 88 -22.30 -1.58 -4.37
N ALA A 89 -23.34 -0.75 -4.43
CA ALA A 89 -24.07 -0.47 -5.66
C ALA A 89 -23.21 0.30 -6.65
N ILE A 90 -22.54 1.37 -6.18
CA ILE A 90 -21.72 2.22 -7.04
C ILE A 90 -20.48 1.48 -7.54
N LEU A 91 -19.79 0.71 -6.68
CA LEU A 91 -18.66 -0.11 -7.10
C LEU A 91 -19.06 -1.21 -8.08
N SER A 92 -20.23 -1.84 -7.87
CA SER A 92 -20.72 -2.86 -8.81
C SER A 92 -20.97 -2.27 -10.20
N SER A 93 -21.61 -1.10 -10.26
CA SER A 93 -21.81 -0.36 -11.51
C SER A 93 -20.49 0.08 -12.15
N TYR A 94 -19.56 0.60 -11.33
CA TYR A 94 -18.26 1.09 -11.79
C TYR A 94 -17.38 -0.02 -12.37
N LEU A 95 -17.38 -1.20 -11.74
CA LEU A 95 -16.56 -2.35 -12.15
C LEU A 95 -17.27 -3.25 -13.19
N GLY A 96 -18.58 -3.06 -13.41
CA GLY A 96 -19.40 -3.97 -14.24
C GLY A 96 -19.51 -5.37 -13.66
N ARG A 97 -19.44 -5.54 -12.34
CA ARG A 97 -19.43 -6.83 -11.62
C ARG A 97 -20.13 -6.69 -10.28
N ARG A 98 -20.78 -7.75 -9.85
CA ARG A 98 -21.41 -7.81 -8.53
C ARG A 98 -20.35 -7.89 -7.43
N VAL A 99 -20.20 -6.81 -6.69
CA VAL A 99 -19.25 -6.72 -5.58
C VAL A 99 -19.88 -6.14 -4.34
N VAL A 100 -19.28 -6.43 -3.19
CA VAL A 100 -19.61 -5.78 -1.91
C VAL A 100 -18.33 -5.31 -1.24
N LEU A 101 -18.44 -4.28 -0.43
CA LEU A 101 -17.36 -3.83 0.43
C LEU A 101 -17.46 -4.54 1.76
N VAL A 102 -16.41 -5.22 2.17
CA VAL A 102 -16.36 -5.96 3.44
C VAL A 102 -15.33 -5.33 4.36
N ARG A 103 -15.68 -5.21 5.64
CA ARG A 103 -14.75 -4.83 6.71
C ARG A 103 -14.04 -6.09 7.22
N ASN A 104 -12.78 -5.95 7.59
CA ASN A 104 -12.04 -7.06 8.18
C ASN A 104 -12.66 -7.45 9.54
N GLY A 105 -13.06 -8.71 9.64
CA GLY A 105 -13.60 -9.35 10.85
C GLY A 105 -12.66 -10.41 11.42
N GLY A 106 -11.34 -10.25 11.26
CA GLY A 106 -10.35 -11.21 11.74
C GLY A 106 -10.09 -12.40 10.80
N LYS A 107 -10.74 -12.44 9.62
CA LYS A 107 -10.57 -13.52 8.64
C LYS A 107 -9.74 -13.08 7.45
N ALA A 108 -8.80 -13.92 7.04
CA ALA A 108 -8.06 -13.74 5.80
C ALA A 108 -8.95 -14.05 4.58
N LEU A 109 -8.78 -13.29 3.51
CA LEU A 109 -9.45 -13.51 2.22
C LEU A 109 -8.45 -13.95 1.15
N ARG A 110 -8.86 -14.87 0.30
CA ARG A 110 -8.10 -15.20 -0.92
C ARG A 110 -8.28 -14.10 -1.95
N TYR A 111 -7.24 -13.87 -2.74
CA TYR A 111 -7.30 -13.01 -3.93
C TYR A 111 -6.52 -13.65 -5.09
N ILE A 112 -6.89 -13.26 -6.31
CA ILE A 112 -6.19 -13.65 -7.54
C ILE A 112 -5.61 -12.39 -8.17
N GLY A 113 -4.34 -12.43 -8.52
CA GLY A 113 -3.65 -11.34 -9.18
C GLY A 113 -2.73 -11.85 -10.27
N LEU A 114 -2.20 -10.94 -11.06
CA LEU A 114 -1.13 -11.24 -12.02
C LEU A 114 0.22 -10.92 -11.38
N ASP A 115 1.19 -11.76 -11.66
CA ASP A 115 2.61 -11.48 -11.42
C ASP A 115 3.34 -11.47 -12.76
N VAL A 116 4.56 -10.93 -12.78
CA VAL A 116 5.33 -10.73 -14.00
C VAL A 116 6.64 -11.48 -13.89
N GLY A 117 6.84 -12.43 -14.81
CA GLY A 117 8.12 -13.05 -15.07
C GLY A 117 8.91 -12.22 -16.10
N TYR A 118 10.20 -12.06 -15.88
CA TYR A 118 11.13 -11.48 -16.87
C TYR A 118 12.22 -12.52 -17.11
N GLU A 119 12.16 -13.13 -18.29
CA GLU A 119 13.28 -13.89 -18.84
C GLU A 119 13.93 -13.04 -19.93
N ALA A 120 15.19 -13.33 -20.26
CA ALA A 120 15.97 -12.55 -21.21
C ALA A 120 15.17 -12.27 -22.50
N GLY A 121 14.71 -11.03 -22.68
CA GLY A 121 13.97 -10.55 -23.86
C GLY A 121 12.47 -10.80 -23.87
N SER A 122 11.88 -11.39 -22.82
CA SER A 122 10.43 -11.67 -22.75
C SER A 122 9.83 -11.24 -21.43
N THR A 123 8.62 -10.67 -21.48
CA THR A 123 7.77 -10.37 -20.31
C THR A 123 6.61 -11.32 -20.34
N THR A 124 6.50 -12.19 -19.34
CA THR A 124 5.38 -13.12 -19.19
C THR A 124 4.51 -12.71 -18.01
N TYR A 125 3.19 -12.82 -18.18
CA TYR A 125 2.22 -12.61 -17.12
C TYR A 125 1.62 -13.95 -16.71
N PHE A 126 1.56 -14.21 -15.41
CA PHE A 126 0.96 -15.43 -14.89
C PHE A 126 0.06 -15.13 -13.69
N GLU A 127 -0.99 -15.92 -13.53
CA GLU A 127 -1.88 -15.82 -12.38
C GLU A 127 -1.16 -16.27 -11.11
N LYS A 128 -1.34 -15.49 -10.06
CA LYS A 128 -0.85 -15.80 -8.71
C LYS A 128 -1.97 -15.66 -7.71
N GLN A 129 -2.18 -16.71 -6.95
CA GLN A 129 -3.08 -16.65 -5.81
C GLN A 129 -2.33 -16.18 -4.57
N GLY A 130 -3.02 -15.43 -3.73
CA GLY A 130 -2.54 -14.96 -2.46
C GLY A 130 -3.64 -14.92 -1.42
N THR A 131 -3.24 -14.71 -0.19
CA THR A 131 -4.15 -14.55 0.95
C THR A 131 -3.77 -13.27 1.69
N THR A 132 -4.76 -12.49 2.11
CA THR A 132 -4.55 -11.33 2.98
C THR A 132 -4.22 -11.80 4.40
N ARG A 133 -3.73 -10.90 5.24
CA ARG A 133 -3.57 -11.20 6.67
C ARG A 133 -4.94 -11.22 7.37
N ALA A 134 -5.04 -11.99 8.44
CA ALA A 134 -6.08 -11.81 9.43
C ALA A 134 -5.85 -10.47 10.17
N GLY A 135 -6.87 -9.78 10.61
CA GLY A 135 -6.76 -8.47 11.27
C GLY A 135 -6.70 -7.28 10.31
N SER A 136 -6.07 -7.41 9.14
CA SER A 136 -6.04 -6.40 8.09
C SER A 136 -5.92 -7.02 6.71
N PHE A 137 -6.33 -6.32 5.65
CA PHE A 137 -6.22 -6.83 4.28
C PHE A 137 -4.87 -6.56 3.62
N HIS A 138 -3.79 -6.47 4.41
CA HIS A 138 -2.43 -6.38 3.90
C HIS A 138 -2.01 -7.67 3.19
N ASP A 139 -1.17 -7.53 2.17
CA ASP A 139 -0.63 -8.69 1.45
C ASP A 139 0.61 -9.28 2.16
N SER A 140 1.36 -8.47 2.93
CA SER A 140 2.67 -8.91 3.46
C SER A 140 2.96 -8.47 4.89
N ALA A 141 2.89 -7.19 5.20
CA ALA A 141 3.29 -6.66 6.52
C ALA A 141 2.43 -5.46 6.93
N PRO A 142 2.36 -5.15 8.23
CA PRO A 142 1.50 -4.10 8.75
C PRO A 142 1.96 -2.68 8.37
N VAL A 143 3.28 -2.47 8.19
CA VAL A 143 3.84 -1.17 7.84
C VAL A 143 4.77 -1.29 6.65
N HIS A 144 4.60 -0.43 5.66
CA HIS A 144 5.51 -0.25 4.53
C HIS A 144 6.19 1.11 4.63
N ILE A 145 7.52 1.10 4.64
CA ILE A 145 8.37 2.27 4.78
C ILE A 145 9.07 2.54 3.46
N MET A 146 9.10 3.81 3.05
CA MET A 146 9.99 4.28 1.98
C MET A 146 10.82 5.46 2.47
N THR A 147 12.03 5.58 1.95
CA THR A 147 12.89 6.73 2.18
C THR A 147 12.84 7.69 0.99
N ALA A 148 13.07 8.98 1.23
CA ALA A 148 13.24 9.96 0.17
C ALA A 148 14.38 9.56 -0.78
N GLU A 149 15.47 8.98 -0.24
CA GLU A 149 16.59 8.47 -1.03
C GLU A 149 16.16 7.34 -1.98
N THR A 150 15.30 6.41 -1.52
CA THR A 150 14.75 5.36 -2.41
C THR A 150 13.99 5.95 -3.61
N LEU A 151 13.20 7.00 -3.40
CA LEU A 151 12.50 7.69 -4.50
C LEU A 151 13.50 8.32 -5.46
N LYS A 152 14.45 9.10 -4.95
CA LYS A 152 15.47 9.79 -5.72
C LYS A 152 16.33 8.82 -6.53
N ALA A 153 16.83 7.76 -5.91
CA ALA A 153 17.66 6.74 -6.56
C ALA A 153 16.96 6.03 -7.73
N ASN A 154 15.63 6.00 -7.70
CA ASN A 154 14.82 5.41 -8.77
C ASN A 154 14.23 6.44 -9.75
N GLY A 155 14.57 7.72 -9.63
CA GLY A 155 14.05 8.79 -10.48
C GLY A 155 12.53 8.98 -10.32
N ILE A 156 11.98 8.68 -9.15
CA ILE A 156 10.55 8.76 -8.86
C ILE A 156 10.28 10.07 -8.12
N GLY A 157 9.49 10.94 -8.73
CA GLY A 157 8.98 12.13 -8.05
C GLY A 157 7.98 11.78 -6.95
N ILE A 158 7.71 12.74 -6.07
CA ILE A 158 6.72 12.56 -4.98
C ILE A 158 5.34 12.16 -5.52
N ASP A 159 4.94 12.66 -6.67
CA ASP A 159 3.67 12.29 -7.34
C ASP A 159 3.60 10.80 -7.67
N GLY A 160 4.75 10.16 -7.90
CA GLY A 160 4.86 8.72 -8.17
C GLY A 160 4.80 7.84 -6.92
N LEU A 161 4.85 8.42 -5.72
CA LEU A 161 4.87 7.68 -4.45
C LEU A 161 3.64 6.79 -4.28
N CYS A 162 2.48 7.24 -4.72
CA CYS A 162 1.22 6.48 -4.62
C CYS A 162 1.29 5.09 -5.27
N ARG A 163 2.15 4.90 -6.29
CA ARG A 163 2.37 3.59 -6.94
C ARG A 163 2.95 2.55 -5.99
N PHE A 164 3.75 3.01 -5.04
CA PHE A 164 4.45 2.16 -4.05
C PHE A 164 3.60 1.91 -2.81
N ARG A 165 2.64 2.77 -2.53
CA ARG A 165 1.69 2.65 -1.42
C ARG A 165 2.37 2.48 -0.06
N PRO A 166 3.36 3.34 0.30
CA PRO A 166 3.95 3.29 1.63
C PRO A 166 2.97 3.79 2.68
N ASN A 167 3.18 3.40 3.93
CA ASN A 167 2.52 3.99 5.08
C ASN A 167 3.35 5.15 5.64
N LEU A 168 4.67 4.99 5.61
CA LEU A 168 5.62 5.92 6.18
C LEU A 168 6.65 6.33 5.13
N LEU A 169 6.74 7.63 4.83
CA LEU A 169 7.82 8.23 4.07
C LEU A 169 8.76 8.96 5.04
N ILE A 170 10.03 8.62 5.00
CA ILE A 170 11.04 9.21 5.88
C ILE A 170 12.18 9.86 5.10
N ASP A 171 12.69 10.94 5.64
CA ASP A 171 14.00 11.47 5.28
C ASP A 171 15.05 10.77 6.13
N PHE A 172 15.78 9.88 5.50
CA PHE A 172 16.83 9.11 6.15
C PHE A 172 17.82 8.61 5.10
N ASP A 173 19.09 9.01 5.27
CA ASP A 173 20.20 8.71 4.37
C ASP A 173 21.04 7.51 4.81
N GLY A 174 20.72 6.92 5.97
CA GLY A 174 21.36 5.71 6.45
C GLY A 174 20.79 4.42 5.86
N GLU A 175 21.38 3.30 6.23
CA GLU A 175 20.94 1.99 5.80
C GLU A 175 19.90 1.40 6.75
N LEU A 176 18.76 0.97 6.20
CA LEU A 176 17.79 0.14 6.89
C LEU A 176 17.97 -1.31 6.46
N SER A 177 18.21 -2.19 7.41
CA SER A 177 18.36 -3.62 7.16
C SER A 177 17.40 -4.44 8.02
N PRO A 178 17.11 -5.70 7.65
CA PRO A 178 16.31 -6.59 8.49
C PRO A 178 16.88 -6.70 9.89
N GLY A 179 16.03 -6.54 10.91
CA GLY A 179 16.41 -6.50 12.31
C GLY A 179 16.61 -5.09 12.88
N THR A 180 16.85 -4.07 12.05
CA THR A 180 16.95 -2.69 12.52
C THR A 180 15.67 -2.30 13.27
N VAL A 181 15.86 -1.81 14.51
CA VAL A 181 14.79 -1.23 15.33
C VAL A 181 15.01 0.28 15.41
N PHE A 182 13.95 1.02 15.15
CA PHE A 182 13.98 2.47 15.30
C PHE A 182 12.70 2.99 15.95
N GLU A 183 12.82 4.09 16.64
CA GLU A 183 11.69 4.82 17.23
C GLU A 183 11.36 6.05 16.38
N VAL A 184 10.08 6.33 16.28
CA VAL A 184 9.52 7.52 15.63
C VAL A 184 8.24 7.93 16.33
N GLY A 185 8.18 9.17 16.83
CA GLY A 185 7.09 9.57 17.72
C GLY A 185 7.00 8.66 18.94
N GLY A 186 5.80 8.15 19.24
CA GLY A 186 5.56 7.17 20.31
C GLY A 186 5.77 5.71 19.92
N VAL A 187 6.12 5.41 18.67
CA VAL A 187 6.14 4.07 18.08
C VAL A 187 7.55 3.51 17.99
N ALA A 188 7.72 2.20 18.18
CA ALA A 188 8.93 1.48 17.79
C ALA A 188 8.60 0.48 16.68
N LEU A 189 9.37 0.51 15.60
CA LEU A 189 9.23 -0.36 14.44
C LEU A 189 10.48 -1.21 14.26
N ARG A 190 10.30 -2.48 13.88
CA ARG A 190 11.37 -3.37 13.47
C ARG A 190 11.28 -3.67 11.98
N VAL A 191 12.33 -3.35 11.24
CA VAL A 191 12.45 -3.72 9.82
C VAL A 191 12.50 -5.23 9.70
N THR A 192 11.63 -5.82 8.89
CA THR A 192 11.55 -7.27 8.72
C THR A 192 12.21 -7.76 7.44
N LYS A 193 11.97 -7.05 6.33
CA LYS A 193 12.52 -7.40 5.01
C LYS A 193 12.41 -6.27 4.01
N PRO A 194 13.26 -6.25 2.97
CA PRO A 194 13.08 -5.38 1.82
C PRO A 194 11.75 -5.66 1.10
N THR A 195 11.11 -4.62 0.57
CA THR A 195 9.83 -4.72 -0.14
C THR A 195 10.05 -5.04 -1.61
N LYS A 196 9.86 -6.31 -2.00
CA LYS A 196 9.82 -6.70 -3.42
C LYS A 196 8.59 -6.10 -4.10
N ARG A 197 8.80 -5.46 -5.22
CA ARG A 197 7.73 -4.80 -5.99
C ARG A 197 7.15 -5.73 -7.03
N CYS A 198 5.84 -5.62 -7.20
CA CYS A 198 5.06 -6.37 -8.18
C CYS A 198 4.50 -5.43 -9.25
N ILE A 199 3.72 -5.96 -10.17
CA ILE A 199 3.11 -5.21 -11.27
C ILE A 199 2.34 -3.96 -10.84
N MET A 200 1.86 -3.89 -9.60
CA MET A 200 1.10 -2.75 -9.09
C MET A 200 1.77 -1.39 -9.33
N VAL A 201 3.11 -1.32 -9.26
CA VAL A 201 3.84 -0.05 -9.44
C VAL A 201 3.81 0.46 -10.87
N THR A 202 3.46 -0.40 -11.84
CA THR A 202 3.39 -0.06 -13.27
C THR A 202 2.01 0.35 -13.72
N LEU A 203 0.97 -0.01 -12.94
CA LEU A 203 -0.43 0.18 -13.35
C LEU A 203 -0.81 1.66 -13.42
N PRO A 204 -1.77 2.03 -14.28
CA PRO A 204 -2.37 3.35 -14.23
C PRO A 204 -3.00 3.56 -12.84
N GLN A 205 -2.85 4.77 -12.31
CA GLN A 205 -3.40 5.16 -11.02
C GLN A 205 -3.75 6.62 -11.06
N GLN A 206 -5.00 6.97 -10.91
CA GLN A 206 -5.45 8.37 -10.92
C GLN A 206 -4.95 9.12 -12.17
N THR A 207 -4.03 10.06 -12.02
CA THR A 207 -3.44 10.84 -13.11
C THR A 207 -2.20 10.20 -13.75
N LEU A 208 -1.70 9.10 -13.17
CA LEU A 208 -0.47 8.46 -13.61
C LEU A 208 -0.75 7.38 -14.66
N ALA A 209 -0.18 7.52 -15.84
CA ALA A 209 -0.29 6.54 -16.93
C ALA A 209 0.41 5.20 -16.60
N PHE A 210 0.08 4.15 -17.35
CA PHE A 210 0.80 2.88 -17.31
C PHE A 210 2.29 3.11 -17.62
N ASN A 211 3.16 2.58 -16.75
CA ASN A 211 4.61 2.71 -16.92
C ASN A 211 5.35 1.41 -16.53
N PRO A 212 5.60 0.50 -17.49
CA PRO A 212 6.28 -0.75 -17.22
C PRO A 212 7.76 -0.58 -16.89
N GLU A 213 8.39 0.53 -17.32
CA GLU A 213 9.80 0.79 -17.08
C GLU A 213 10.13 0.91 -15.60
N ILE A 214 9.18 1.34 -14.75
CA ILE A 214 9.40 1.42 -13.30
C ILE A 214 9.82 0.06 -12.74
N LEU A 215 9.05 -0.98 -12.99
CA LEU A 215 9.35 -2.32 -12.45
C LEU A 215 10.57 -2.95 -13.11
N LYS A 216 10.76 -2.72 -14.40
CA LYS A 216 11.94 -3.16 -15.15
C LYS A 216 13.23 -2.54 -14.57
N ASN A 217 13.25 -1.23 -14.38
CA ASN A 217 14.39 -0.50 -13.81
C ASN A 217 14.68 -0.95 -12.37
N LEU A 218 13.64 -1.10 -11.53
CA LEU A 218 13.80 -1.62 -10.17
C LEU A 218 14.44 -3.00 -10.16
N ARG A 219 14.03 -3.90 -11.06
CA ARG A 219 14.60 -5.25 -11.15
C ARG A 219 16.05 -5.25 -11.60
N GLN A 220 16.38 -4.46 -12.61
CA GLN A 220 17.73 -4.37 -13.16
C GLN A 220 18.73 -3.73 -12.18
N ARG A 221 18.31 -2.69 -11.44
CA ARG A 221 19.20 -1.90 -10.60
C ARG A 221 19.18 -2.29 -9.14
N HIS A 222 18.04 -2.75 -8.62
CA HIS A 222 17.78 -2.93 -7.20
C HIS A 222 17.15 -4.28 -6.87
N GLY A 223 17.30 -5.31 -7.72
CA GLY A 223 16.73 -6.63 -7.48
C GLY A 223 15.20 -6.66 -7.34
N GLY A 224 14.51 -5.64 -7.86
CA GLY A 224 13.07 -5.49 -7.76
C GLY A 224 12.58 -4.97 -6.41
N VAL A 225 13.46 -4.35 -5.62
CA VAL A 225 13.18 -3.85 -4.27
C VAL A 225 12.99 -2.34 -4.28
N ALA A 226 11.99 -1.84 -3.54
CA ALA A 226 11.86 -0.43 -3.17
C ALA A 226 11.11 -0.33 -1.83
N GLY A 227 11.82 0.20 -0.81
CA GLY A 227 11.33 0.31 0.56
C GLY A 227 11.48 -0.94 1.40
N PHE A 228 10.93 -0.90 2.58
CA PHE A 228 11.06 -1.93 3.62
C PHE A 228 9.70 -2.21 4.27
N TYR A 229 9.49 -3.46 4.64
CA TYR A 229 8.41 -3.86 5.52
C TYR A 229 8.88 -3.83 6.96
N ALA A 230 7.98 -3.42 7.85
CA ALA A 230 8.22 -3.42 9.29
C ALA A 230 7.04 -4.01 10.06
N GLU A 231 7.34 -4.52 11.24
CA GLU A 231 6.39 -4.88 12.28
C GLU A 231 6.43 -3.87 13.42
N VAL A 232 5.34 -3.79 14.17
CA VAL A 232 5.20 -2.88 15.30
C VAL A 232 5.75 -3.57 16.56
N VAL A 233 6.72 -2.94 17.20
CA VAL A 233 7.34 -3.41 18.46
C VAL A 233 6.69 -2.68 19.65
N ARG A 234 6.38 -1.40 19.49
CA ARG A 234 5.67 -0.59 20.46
C ARG A 234 4.64 0.27 19.73
N GLU A 235 3.42 0.20 20.17
CA GLU A 235 2.31 0.99 19.66
C GLU A 235 2.37 2.45 20.12
N GLY A 236 1.75 3.35 19.38
CA GLY A 236 1.70 4.76 19.74
C GLY A 236 1.29 5.66 18.57
N TRP A 237 1.49 6.95 18.74
CA TRP A 237 1.19 7.97 17.74
C TRP A 237 2.45 8.36 16.96
N ILE A 238 2.28 8.59 15.66
CA ILE A 238 3.27 9.21 14.77
C ILE A 238 2.64 10.45 14.15
N THR A 239 3.42 11.53 14.08
CA THR A 239 3.06 12.81 13.46
C THR A 239 4.09 13.14 12.37
N VAL A 240 3.66 13.80 11.30
CA VAL A 240 4.57 14.34 10.28
C VAL A 240 5.56 15.30 10.96
N GLY A 241 6.85 15.16 10.64
CA GLY A 241 7.93 15.90 11.28
C GLY A 241 8.56 15.21 12.50
N ASP A 242 7.98 14.13 13.03
CA ASP A 242 8.61 13.36 14.11
C ASP A 242 10.00 12.89 13.71
N ARG A 243 10.94 12.96 14.68
CA ARG A 243 12.32 12.55 14.47
C ARG A 243 12.48 11.03 14.67
N LEU A 244 13.31 10.43 13.80
CA LEU A 244 13.73 9.05 13.95
C LEU A 244 14.87 8.93 14.96
N LYS A 245 14.81 7.87 15.78
CA LYS A 245 15.91 7.44 16.65
C LYS A 245 16.25 6.00 16.30
N ILE A 246 17.38 5.78 15.65
CA ILE A 246 17.83 4.45 15.25
C ILE A 246 18.84 3.96 16.27
N TYR A 247 18.59 2.77 16.79
CA TYR A 247 19.50 2.10 17.71
C TYR A 247 20.40 1.18 16.88
N SER A 248 21.70 1.49 16.85
CA SER A 248 22.71 0.56 16.30
C SER A 248 22.70 -0.73 17.13
N THR A 249 22.51 -1.86 16.49
CA THR A 249 22.75 -3.18 17.08
C THR A 249 24.24 -3.42 17.25
#